data_d09f5015018476377a3d99b459e6ea2f
#
_entry.id   d09f5015018476377a3d99b459e6ea2f
#
_cell.length_a   1.000
_cell.length_b   1.000
_cell.length_c   1.000
_cell.angle_alpha   90.00
_cell.angle_beta   90.00
_cell.angle_gamma   90.00
#
_symmetry.space_group_name_H-M   'P 1'
#
loop_
_entity.id
_entity.type
_entity.pdbx_description
1 polymer ?
#
loop_
_entity_poly.entity_id
_entity_poly.type
_entity_poly.pdbx_seq_one_letter_code
_entity_poly.pdbx_strand_id
1 'polypeptide(L)'
;VMVTPDAERTMNTYLGISEGFSVTELDAEVIADSEYLYIEGYLVTSPTGRAAAIEAKRLAEAAGVKTALTFSDPAMVQFFKDGLTEMVGTGVDMLFCNEAEALAWTACTSLEEAVIALRPIAKNFAVTLGSKGALLFDGETLYKVAPHTFTAVDSNGAGDMFAGAFLFSLSRGDSFPDAGRLASLSSAKVVQSFGPRLLKE
;
A
#
# COMPACT_ATOMS: atom_id res chain seq x y z
N VAL A 1 10.15 10.45 13.31
CA VAL A 1 8.70 10.35 13.50
C VAL A 1 8.34 10.92 14.84
N MET A 2 7.33 11.79 14.86
CA MET A 2 6.75 12.37 16.07
C MET A 2 5.32 11.83 16.18
N VAL A 3 4.97 11.26 17.32
CA VAL A 3 3.64 10.66 17.59
C VAL A 3 2.94 11.49 18.65
N THR A 4 1.70 11.85 18.39
CA THR A 4 0.84 12.61 19.31
C THR A 4 -0.03 11.67 20.16
N PRO A 5 -0.61 12.13 21.30
CA PRO A 5 -1.39 11.29 22.20
C PRO A 5 -2.61 10.60 21.58
N ASP A 6 -3.08 11.06 20.43
CA ASP A 6 -4.15 10.45 19.61
C ASP A 6 -3.65 9.37 18.64
N ALA A 7 -2.37 8.97 18.77
CA ALA A 7 -1.65 8.01 17.91
C ALA A 7 -1.41 8.48 16.47
N GLU A 8 -1.69 9.77 16.16
CA GLU A 8 -1.32 10.35 14.88
C GLU A 8 0.18 10.63 14.80
N ARG A 9 0.72 10.63 13.57
CA ARG A 9 2.15 10.78 13.33
C ARG A 9 2.46 11.92 12.36
N THR A 10 3.58 12.57 12.63
CA THR A 10 4.22 13.50 11.70
C THR A 10 5.64 13.03 11.44
N MET A 11 6.05 13.04 10.18
CA MET A 11 7.41 12.67 9.76
C MET A 11 8.19 13.88 9.30
N ASN A 12 9.42 13.99 9.79
CA ASN A 12 10.42 14.89 9.23
C ASN A 12 11.48 14.01 8.57
N THR A 13 11.47 13.96 7.23
CA THR A 13 12.17 12.93 6.45
C THR A 13 13.47 13.47 5.86
N TYR A 14 14.54 12.72 6.07
CA TYR A 14 15.79 12.83 5.34
C TYR A 14 16.09 11.46 4.71
N LEU A 15 16.04 11.38 3.38
CA LEU A 15 16.13 10.12 2.65
C LEU A 15 17.53 9.49 2.67
N GLY A 16 18.57 10.32 2.81
CA GLY A 16 19.95 9.82 2.80
C GLY A 16 20.27 9.05 1.52
N ILE A 17 20.84 7.85 1.66
CA ILE A 17 21.19 6.99 0.53
C ILE A 17 19.97 6.54 -0.29
N SER A 18 18.78 6.50 0.30
CA SER A 18 17.56 6.10 -0.41
C SER A 18 17.18 7.06 -1.54
N GLU A 19 17.66 8.33 -1.48
CA GLU A 19 17.46 9.30 -2.56
C GLU A 19 18.16 8.88 -3.85
N GLY A 20 19.27 8.14 -3.73
CA GLY A 20 20.05 7.62 -4.87
C GLY A 20 19.54 6.30 -5.46
N PHE A 21 18.47 5.70 -4.90
CA PHE A 21 17.92 4.47 -5.44
C PHE A 21 17.48 4.65 -6.88
N SER A 22 17.87 3.73 -7.76
CA SER A 22 17.71 3.86 -9.20
C SER A 22 17.50 2.50 -9.90
N VAL A 23 17.44 2.50 -11.20
CA VAL A 23 17.34 1.27 -12.01
C VAL A 23 18.56 0.36 -11.87
N THR A 24 19.69 0.88 -11.40
CA THR A 24 20.94 0.08 -11.27
C THR A 24 20.91 -0.86 -10.07
N GLU A 25 20.03 -0.62 -9.10
CA GLU A 25 19.81 -1.48 -7.94
C GLU A 25 18.76 -2.58 -8.17
N LEU A 26 18.13 -2.59 -9.36
CA LEU A 26 17.13 -3.61 -9.68
C LEU A 26 17.82 -4.92 -10.08
N ASP A 27 17.36 -6.02 -9.50
CA ASP A 27 17.75 -7.37 -9.90
C ASP A 27 16.58 -8.04 -10.63
N ALA A 28 16.71 -8.16 -11.95
CA ALA A 28 15.66 -8.71 -12.81
C ALA A 28 15.40 -10.20 -12.54
N GLU A 29 16.40 -10.97 -12.11
CA GLU A 29 16.25 -12.39 -11.82
C GLU A 29 15.47 -12.58 -10.52
N VAL A 30 15.78 -11.77 -9.48
CA VAL A 30 15.03 -11.77 -8.22
C VAL A 30 13.58 -11.34 -8.44
N ILE A 31 13.35 -10.31 -9.27
CA ILE A 31 11.98 -9.89 -9.61
C ILE A 31 11.25 -11.04 -10.31
N ALA A 32 11.86 -11.69 -11.29
CA ALA A 32 11.23 -12.76 -12.07
C ALA A 32 10.92 -14.02 -11.24
N ASP A 33 11.66 -14.27 -10.16
CA ASP A 33 11.47 -15.41 -9.23
C ASP A 33 10.51 -15.08 -8.06
N SER A 34 9.85 -13.93 -8.09
CA SER A 34 8.95 -13.46 -7.05
C SER A 34 7.49 -13.73 -7.40
N GLU A 35 6.61 -13.87 -6.39
CA GLU A 35 5.15 -13.91 -6.60
C GLU A 35 4.56 -12.51 -6.80
N TYR A 36 5.11 -11.53 -6.10
CA TYR A 36 4.68 -10.14 -6.13
C TYR A 36 5.87 -9.19 -6.16
N LEU A 37 5.78 -8.17 -7.00
CA LEU A 37 6.56 -6.96 -6.87
C LEU A 37 5.72 -5.94 -6.08
N TYR A 38 6.19 -5.53 -4.90
CA TYR A 38 5.54 -4.49 -4.10
C TYR A 38 6.26 -3.15 -4.29
N ILE A 39 5.50 -2.12 -4.66
CA ILE A 39 6.01 -0.78 -5.01
C ILE A 39 5.49 0.24 -4.00
N GLU A 40 6.41 0.94 -3.34
CA GLU A 40 6.10 2.04 -2.44
C GLU A 40 5.84 3.33 -3.21
N GLY A 41 4.72 3.99 -2.93
CA GLY A 41 4.38 5.28 -3.52
C GLY A 41 5.39 6.38 -3.20
N TYR A 42 6.09 6.30 -2.08
CA TYR A 42 7.15 7.23 -1.72
C TYR A 42 8.28 7.34 -2.76
N LEU A 43 8.50 6.33 -3.59
CA LEU A 43 9.50 6.38 -4.68
C LEU A 43 9.23 7.49 -5.70
N VAL A 44 8.01 8.01 -5.74
CA VAL A 44 7.64 9.13 -6.62
C VAL A 44 8.40 10.42 -6.30
N THR A 45 8.86 10.60 -5.07
CA THR A 45 9.55 11.82 -4.61
C THR A 45 10.94 12.01 -5.19
N SER A 46 11.56 10.94 -5.70
CA SER A 46 12.87 10.97 -6.37
C SER A 46 12.70 10.62 -7.86
N PRO A 47 13.28 11.40 -8.79
CA PRO A 47 13.25 11.06 -10.21
C PRO A 47 13.85 9.68 -10.51
N THR A 48 14.94 9.30 -9.84
CA THR A 48 15.60 8.00 -10.01
C THR A 48 14.79 6.88 -9.38
N GLY A 49 14.20 7.10 -8.19
CA GLY A 49 13.30 6.15 -7.53
C GLY A 49 12.03 5.88 -8.34
N ARG A 50 11.42 6.95 -8.90
CA ARG A 50 10.27 6.81 -9.80
C ARG A 50 10.63 6.01 -11.05
N ALA A 51 11.74 6.30 -11.69
CA ALA A 51 12.21 5.54 -12.85
C ALA A 51 12.46 4.07 -12.51
N ALA A 52 13.05 3.79 -11.34
CA ALA A 52 13.24 2.42 -10.85
C ALA A 52 11.91 1.70 -10.61
N ALA A 53 10.91 2.36 -10.01
CA ALA A 53 9.59 1.78 -9.80
C ALA A 53 8.90 1.40 -11.13
N ILE A 54 8.96 2.29 -12.13
CA ILE A 54 8.40 2.04 -13.46
C ILE A 54 9.11 0.86 -14.15
N GLU A 55 10.43 0.84 -14.10
CA GLU A 55 11.22 -0.24 -14.72
C GLU A 55 11.02 -1.58 -13.99
N ALA A 56 11.00 -1.59 -12.65
CA ALA A 56 10.72 -2.79 -11.86
C ALA A 56 9.34 -3.38 -12.22
N LYS A 57 8.32 -2.51 -12.34
CA LYS A 57 6.98 -2.92 -12.77
C LYS A 57 7.00 -3.53 -14.16
N ARG A 58 7.67 -2.91 -15.11
CA ARG A 58 7.83 -3.45 -16.47
C ARG A 58 8.51 -4.82 -16.48
N LEU A 59 9.55 -5.01 -15.67
CA LEU A 59 10.24 -6.31 -15.53
C LEU A 59 9.32 -7.37 -14.93
N ALA A 60 8.58 -7.04 -13.88
CA ALA A 60 7.60 -7.92 -13.24
C ALA A 60 6.50 -8.35 -14.23
N GLU A 61 5.90 -7.41 -14.94
CA GLU A 61 4.87 -7.69 -15.95
C GLU A 61 5.39 -8.58 -17.08
N ALA A 62 6.62 -8.33 -17.56
CA ALA A 62 7.26 -9.14 -18.60
C ALA A 62 7.53 -10.58 -18.13
N ALA A 63 7.78 -10.79 -16.83
CA ALA A 63 8.00 -12.10 -16.22
C ALA A 63 6.69 -12.78 -15.73
N GLY A 64 5.55 -12.11 -15.86
CA GLY A 64 4.27 -12.63 -15.34
C GLY A 64 4.13 -12.55 -13.82
N VAL A 65 4.95 -11.75 -13.15
CA VAL A 65 4.92 -11.48 -11.71
C VAL A 65 3.82 -10.46 -11.42
N LYS A 66 3.03 -10.70 -10.39
CA LYS A 66 1.95 -9.80 -9.98
C LYS A 66 2.52 -8.50 -9.40
N THR A 67 1.89 -7.38 -9.75
CA THR A 67 2.30 -6.06 -9.27
C THR A 67 1.36 -5.58 -8.17
N ALA A 68 1.95 -5.13 -7.07
CA ALA A 68 1.24 -4.47 -5.96
C ALA A 68 1.83 -3.08 -5.74
N LEU A 69 0.98 -2.08 -5.51
CA LEU A 69 1.40 -0.70 -5.27
C LEU A 69 0.63 -0.13 -4.08
N THR A 70 1.30 0.65 -3.25
CA THR A 70 0.64 1.51 -2.26
C THR A 70 0.78 2.98 -2.63
N PHE A 71 -0.23 3.79 -2.34
CA PHE A 71 -0.10 5.25 -2.45
C PHE A 71 0.74 5.87 -1.33
N SER A 72 0.98 5.10 -0.25
CA SER A 72 1.87 5.39 0.88
C SER A 72 1.42 6.53 1.79
N ASP A 73 0.99 7.66 1.24
CA ASP A 73 0.60 8.85 2.02
C ASP A 73 -0.31 9.76 1.18
N PRO A 74 -1.33 10.40 1.76
CA PRO A 74 -2.17 11.36 1.04
C PRO A 74 -1.40 12.50 0.38
N ALA A 75 -0.27 12.93 0.96
CA ALA A 75 0.59 13.96 0.37
C ALA A 75 1.23 13.49 -0.95
N MET A 76 1.54 12.20 -1.09
CA MET A 76 2.04 11.65 -2.35
C MET A 76 0.99 11.80 -3.46
N VAL A 77 -0.26 11.48 -3.14
CA VAL A 77 -1.37 11.65 -4.07
C VAL A 77 -1.61 13.13 -4.40
N GLN A 78 -1.53 14.00 -3.39
CA GLN A 78 -1.82 15.42 -3.56
C GLN A 78 -0.75 16.16 -4.36
N PHE A 79 0.54 15.89 -4.11
CA PHE A 79 1.64 16.69 -4.66
C PHE A 79 2.38 16.00 -5.82
N PHE A 80 2.25 14.68 -5.96
CA PHE A 80 3.01 13.89 -6.94
C PHE A 80 2.11 13.00 -7.80
N LYS A 81 0.83 13.39 -7.98
CA LYS A 81 -0.17 12.56 -8.68
C LYS A 81 0.28 12.15 -10.09
N ASP A 82 0.90 13.04 -10.85
CA ASP A 82 1.36 12.74 -12.20
C ASP A 82 2.42 11.63 -12.18
N GLY A 83 3.39 11.72 -11.27
CA GLY A 83 4.41 10.69 -11.12
C GLY A 83 3.85 9.35 -10.62
N LEU A 84 2.89 9.36 -9.69
CA LEU A 84 2.18 8.16 -9.29
C LEU A 84 1.38 7.55 -10.45
N THR A 85 0.79 8.40 -11.31
CA THR A 85 0.09 7.94 -12.52
C THR A 85 1.05 7.24 -13.49
N GLU A 86 2.27 7.74 -13.64
CA GLU A 86 3.31 7.07 -14.42
C GLU A 86 3.70 5.71 -13.80
N MET A 87 3.84 5.63 -12.46
CA MET A 87 4.15 4.38 -11.75
C MET A 87 3.02 3.35 -11.86
N VAL A 88 1.78 3.78 -11.77
CA VAL A 88 0.59 2.93 -11.98
C VAL A 88 0.51 2.46 -13.43
N GLY A 89 0.82 3.32 -14.39
CA GLY A 89 0.78 3.03 -15.82
C GLY A 89 -0.60 2.57 -16.27
N THR A 90 -0.68 1.39 -16.91
CA THR A 90 -1.95 0.79 -17.37
C THR A 90 -2.78 0.14 -16.26
N GLY A 91 -2.27 0.14 -15.03
CA GLY A 91 -2.88 -0.46 -13.86
C GLY A 91 -1.93 -1.41 -13.12
N VAL A 92 -2.36 -1.87 -11.94
CA VAL A 92 -1.66 -2.84 -11.10
C VAL A 92 -2.58 -4.02 -10.76
N ASP A 93 -1.99 -5.16 -10.36
CA ASP A 93 -2.78 -6.31 -9.94
C ASP A 93 -3.40 -6.10 -8.56
N MET A 94 -2.71 -5.38 -7.67
CA MET A 94 -3.19 -5.04 -6.33
C MET A 94 -2.83 -3.61 -5.94
N LEU A 95 -3.81 -2.83 -5.50
CA LEU A 95 -3.59 -1.48 -4.96
C LEU A 95 -3.91 -1.47 -3.47
N PHE A 96 -3.04 -0.85 -2.70
CA PHE A 96 -3.27 -0.53 -1.29
C PHE A 96 -3.38 0.99 -1.13
N CYS A 97 -4.40 1.43 -0.43
CA CYS A 97 -4.57 2.84 -0.06
C CYS A 97 -5.44 2.98 1.19
N ASN A 98 -5.43 4.15 1.81
CA ASN A 98 -6.42 4.50 2.82
C ASN A 98 -7.58 5.31 2.22
N GLU A 99 -8.61 5.60 3.02
CA GLU A 99 -9.79 6.37 2.61
C GLU A 99 -9.40 7.75 2.03
N ALA A 100 -8.49 8.46 2.69
CA ALA A 100 -8.06 9.80 2.27
C ALA A 100 -7.30 9.76 0.93
N GLU A 101 -6.42 8.77 0.76
CA GLU A 101 -5.69 8.54 -0.50
C GLU A 101 -6.63 8.18 -1.65
N ALA A 102 -7.61 7.30 -1.40
CA ALA A 102 -8.61 6.91 -2.40
C ALA A 102 -9.44 8.11 -2.86
N LEU A 103 -9.92 8.93 -1.94
CA LEU A 103 -10.68 10.15 -2.25
C LEU A 103 -9.83 11.18 -2.99
N ALA A 104 -8.59 11.42 -2.54
CA ALA A 104 -7.66 12.35 -3.20
C ALA A 104 -7.30 11.90 -4.62
N TRP A 105 -7.04 10.60 -4.81
CA TRP A 105 -6.71 10.04 -6.13
C TRP A 105 -7.84 10.21 -7.12
N THR A 106 -9.04 9.86 -6.71
CA THR A 106 -10.22 9.84 -7.57
C THR A 106 -10.91 11.20 -7.70
N ALA A 107 -10.58 12.16 -6.83
CA ALA A 107 -11.27 13.43 -6.67
C ALA A 107 -12.80 13.27 -6.37
N CYS A 108 -13.18 12.12 -5.81
CA CYS A 108 -14.53 11.83 -5.37
C CYS A 108 -14.80 12.40 -3.97
N THR A 109 -16.09 12.64 -3.67
CA THR A 109 -16.53 13.13 -2.37
C THR A 109 -17.07 12.02 -1.46
N SER A 110 -17.30 10.84 -2.01
CA SER A 110 -17.75 9.66 -1.26
C SER A 110 -16.85 8.45 -1.52
N LEU A 111 -16.77 7.57 -0.53
CA LEU A 111 -15.99 6.33 -0.64
C LEU A 111 -16.60 5.37 -1.67
N GLU A 112 -17.92 5.35 -1.79
CA GLU A 112 -18.65 4.54 -2.76
C GLU A 112 -18.27 4.90 -4.20
N GLU A 113 -18.18 6.20 -4.51
CA GLU A 113 -17.74 6.69 -5.82
C GLU A 113 -16.24 6.39 -6.04
N ALA A 114 -15.41 6.61 -5.02
CA ALA A 114 -13.98 6.35 -5.08
C ALA A 114 -13.68 4.87 -5.39
N VAL A 115 -14.36 3.93 -4.74
CA VAL A 115 -14.23 2.49 -4.99
C VAL A 115 -14.53 2.13 -6.45
N ILE A 116 -15.52 2.76 -7.06
CA ILE A 116 -15.84 2.56 -8.49
C ILE A 116 -14.72 3.15 -9.37
N ALA A 117 -14.26 4.35 -9.03
CA ALA A 117 -13.23 5.05 -9.79
C ALA A 117 -11.82 4.45 -9.68
N LEU A 118 -11.54 3.59 -8.68
CA LEU A 118 -10.29 2.85 -8.57
C LEU A 118 -10.22 1.63 -9.51
N ARG A 119 -11.34 1.06 -9.93
CA ARG A 119 -11.37 -0.16 -10.76
C ARG A 119 -10.58 -0.09 -12.07
N PRO A 120 -10.52 1.06 -12.80
CA PRO A 120 -9.73 1.16 -14.02
C PRO A 120 -8.22 1.05 -13.82
N ILE A 121 -7.73 1.34 -12.61
CA ILE A 121 -6.29 1.40 -12.32
C ILE A 121 -5.76 0.20 -11.50
N ALA A 122 -6.65 -0.65 -10.99
CA ALA A 122 -6.26 -1.81 -10.22
C ALA A 122 -7.24 -2.95 -10.43
N LYS A 123 -6.72 -4.15 -10.72
CA LYS A 123 -7.55 -5.36 -10.83
C LYS A 123 -8.21 -5.69 -9.49
N ASN A 124 -7.43 -5.55 -8.42
CA ASN A 124 -7.87 -5.76 -7.06
C ASN A 124 -7.37 -4.61 -6.18
N PHE A 125 -8.06 -4.31 -5.10
CA PHE A 125 -7.58 -3.28 -4.17
C PHE A 125 -8.08 -3.50 -2.74
N ALA A 126 -7.35 -2.92 -1.79
CA ALA A 126 -7.73 -2.79 -0.40
C ALA A 126 -7.71 -1.31 0.00
N VAL A 127 -8.83 -0.80 0.49
CA VAL A 127 -8.95 0.54 1.06
C VAL A 127 -9.08 0.41 2.56
N THR A 128 -8.07 0.83 3.31
CA THR A 128 -8.11 0.83 4.77
C THR A 128 -8.89 2.03 5.29
N LEU A 129 -9.69 1.81 6.33
CA LEU A 129 -10.61 2.80 6.91
C LEU A 129 -10.28 3.11 8.38
N GLY A 130 -9.02 2.86 8.78
CA GLY A 130 -8.57 3.02 10.15
C GLY A 130 -9.39 2.16 11.12
N SER A 131 -9.94 2.78 12.16
CA SER A 131 -10.77 2.11 13.17
C SER A 131 -12.11 1.56 12.64
N LYS A 132 -12.45 1.82 11.37
CA LYS A 132 -13.68 1.30 10.73
C LYS A 132 -13.43 0.00 9.94
N GLY A 133 -12.19 -0.51 9.90
CA GLY A 133 -11.82 -1.73 9.17
C GLY A 133 -11.29 -1.47 7.77
N ALA A 134 -11.75 -2.21 6.76
CA ALA A 134 -11.30 -2.06 5.39
C ALA A 134 -12.38 -2.47 4.37
N LEU A 135 -12.25 -1.97 3.14
CA LEU A 135 -12.95 -2.46 1.95
C LEU A 135 -11.96 -3.18 1.05
N LEU A 136 -12.34 -4.34 0.53
CA LEU A 136 -11.54 -5.15 -0.38
C LEU A 136 -12.33 -5.38 -1.66
N PHE A 137 -11.66 -5.29 -2.80
CA PHE A 137 -12.23 -5.64 -4.09
C PHE A 137 -11.34 -6.68 -4.78
N ASP A 138 -11.90 -7.83 -5.15
CA ASP A 138 -11.18 -8.96 -5.76
C ASP A 138 -11.32 -9.04 -7.29
N GLY A 139 -11.74 -7.94 -7.90
CA GLY A 139 -12.03 -7.86 -9.34
C GLY A 139 -13.52 -8.03 -9.66
N GLU A 140 -14.30 -8.64 -8.77
CA GLU A 140 -15.73 -8.92 -8.96
C GLU A 140 -16.56 -8.39 -7.77
N THR A 141 -16.16 -8.78 -6.57
CA THR A 141 -16.94 -8.58 -5.33
C THR A 141 -16.25 -7.58 -4.40
N LEU A 142 -17.05 -6.72 -3.79
CA LEU A 142 -16.61 -5.80 -2.74
C LEU A 142 -16.93 -6.39 -1.37
N TYR A 143 -15.89 -6.63 -0.56
CA TYR A 143 -16.00 -7.16 0.80
C TYR A 143 -15.76 -6.06 1.82
N LYS A 144 -16.47 -6.13 2.94
CA LYS A 144 -16.21 -5.32 4.14
C LYS A 144 -15.49 -6.18 5.18
N VAL A 145 -14.36 -5.69 5.65
CA VAL A 145 -13.60 -6.30 6.75
C VAL A 145 -13.87 -5.50 8.01
N ALA A 146 -14.37 -6.19 9.03
CA ALA A 146 -14.61 -5.57 10.32
C ALA A 146 -13.29 -5.13 10.99
N PRO A 147 -13.28 -4.03 11.75
CA PRO A 147 -12.11 -3.63 12.52
C PRO A 147 -11.87 -4.57 13.68
N HIS A 148 -10.61 -4.64 14.12
CA HIS A 148 -10.26 -5.17 15.44
C HIS A 148 -10.11 -4.02 16.42
N THR A 149 -10.76 -4.12 17.58
CA THR A 149 -10.77 -3.05 18.58
C THR A 149 -9.55 -3.16 19.48
N PHE A 150 -8.62 -2.23 19.36
CA PHE A 150 -7.45 -2.07 20.22
C PHE A 150 -7.22 -0.59 20.50
N THR A 151 -6.47 -0.31 21.56
CA THR A 151 -6.03 1.06 21.85
C THR A 151 -4.78 1.36 21.03
N ALA A 152 -4.89 2.27 20.07
CA ALA A 152 -3.76 2.72 19.28
C ALA A 152 -2.82 3.59 20.13
N VAL A 153 -1.52 3.35 20.00
CA VAL A 153 -0.42 4.12 20.60
C VAL A 153 0.37 4.86 19.52
N ASP A 154 0.57 4.18 18.38
CA ASP A 154 1.32 4.71 17.23
C ASP A 154 0.76 4.11 15.94
N SER A 155 0.26 4.93 15.05
CA SER A 155 -0.30 4.48 13.76
C SER A 155 0.76 4.17 12.70
N ASN A 156 2.05 4.38 13.02
CA ASN A 156 3.14 4.14 12.08
C ASN A 156 3.25 2.64 11.70
N GLY A 157 3.39 2.36 10.40
CA GLY A 157 3.49 1.01 9.88
C GLY A 157 2.17 0.21 9.81
N ALA A 158 1.03 0.80 10.18
CA ALA A 158 -0.26 0.11 10.09
C ALA A 158 -0.60 -0.31 8.65
N GLY A 159 -0.37 0.58 7.68
CA GLY A 159 -0.58 0.32 6.25
C GLY A 159 0.36 -0.75 5.71
N ASP A 160 1.65 -0.66 6.06
CA ASP A 160 2.67 -1.63 5.64
C ASP A 160 2.38 -3.02 6.21
N MET A 161 1.98 -3.08 7.48
CA MET A 161 1.58 -4.33 8.13
C MET A 161 0.32 -4.92 7.48
N PHE A 162 -0.65 -4.07 7.11
CA PHE A 162 -1.84 -4.52 6.40
C PHE A 162 -1.45 -5.13 5.05
N ALA A 163 -0.69 -4.41 4.22
CA ALA A 163 -0.28 -4.87 2.91
C ALA A 163 0.56 -6.16 2.99
N GLY A 164 1.56 -6.20 3.89
CA GLY A 164 2.41 -7.37 4.07
C GLY A 164 1.64 -8.60 4.52
N ALA A 165 0.76 -8.48 5.52
CA ALA A 165 -0.06 -9.60 6.01
C ALA A 165 -1.10 -10.04 4.96
N PHE A 166 -1.65 -9.10 4.18
CA PHE A 166 -2.59 -9.39 3.11
C PHE A 166 -1.95 -10.21 1.99
N LEU A 167 -0.80 -9.73 1.46
CA LEU A 167 -0.06 -10.43 0.41
C LEU A 167 0.45 -11.80 0.89
N PHE A 168 0.94 -11.89 2.13
CA PHE A 168 1.33 -13.16 2.74
C PHE A 168 0.18 -14.18 2.75
N SER A 169 -1.02 -13.76 3.15
CA SER A 169 -2.19 -14.64 3.17
C SER A 169 -2.57 -15.10 1.76
N LEU A 170 -2.59 -14.18 0.79
CA LEU A 170 -2.87 -14.52 -0.61
C LEU A 170 -1.84 -15.49 -1.20
N SER A 171 -0.55 -15.34 -0.86
CA SER A 171 0.50 -16.26 -1.34
C SER A 171 0.34 -17.67 -0.79
N ARG A 172 -0.39 -17.84 0.32
CA ARG A 172 -0.76 -19.14 0.88
C ARG A 172 -2.03 -19.73 0.29
N GLY A 173 -2.71 -19.01 -0.61
CA GLY A 173 -3.95 -19.43 -1.25
C GLY A 173 -5.21 -19.12 -0.44
N ASP A 174 -5.12 -18.28 0.58
CA ASP A 174 -6.30 -17.87 1.35
C ASP A 174 -7.24 -16.99 0.50
N SER A 175 -8.51 -16.93 0.88
CA SER A 175 -9.49 -16.08 0.24
C SER A 175 -9.25 -14.58 0.56
N PHE A 176 -9.75 -13.68 -0.30
CA PHE A 176 -9.70 -12.23 -0.03
C PHE A 176 -10.28 -11.83 1.33
N PRO A 177 -11.45 -12.33 1.77
CA PRO A 177 -11.95 -12.07 3.11
C PRO A 177 -11.03 -12.59 4.24
N ASP A 178 -10.38 -13.74 4.06
CA ASP A 178 -9.44 -14.29 5.05
C ASP A 178 -8.17 -13.45 5.12
N ALA A 179 -7.60 -13.10 3.97
CA ALA A 179 -6.46 -12.20 3.87
C ALA A 179 -6.75 -10.86 4.53
N GLY A 180 -7.93 -10.29 4.28
CA GLY A 180 -8.36 -9.04 4.93
C GLY A 180 -8.49 -9.15 6.44
N ARG A 181 -9.02 -10.27 6.96
CA ARG A 181 -9.10 -10.50 8.42
C ARG A 181 -7.73 -10.59 9.05
N LEU A 182 -6.79 -11.33 8.45
CA LEU A 182 -5.42 -11.42 8.93
C LEU A 182 -4.72 -10.06 8.89
N ALA A 183 -4.85 -9.33 7.79
CA ALA A 183 -4.27 -8.01 7.61
C ALA A 183 -4.80 -7.00 8.63
N SER A 184 -6.13 -6.95 8.83
CA SER A 184 -6.77 -6.09 9.82
C SER A 184 -6.30 -6.40 11.24
N LEU A 185 -6.21 -7.69 11.61
CA LEU A 185 -5.71 -8.10 12.93
C LEU A 185 -4.24 -7.72 13.12
N SER A 186 -3.41 -7.92 12.11
CA SER A 186 -1.96 -7.62 12.16
C SER A 186 -1.72 -6.12 12.30
N SER A 187 -2.44 -5.29 11.52
CA SER A 187 -2.40 -3.84 11.66
C SER A 187 -2.86 -3.37 13.03
N ALA A 188 -3.94 -3.95 13.56
CA ALA A 188 -4.45 -3.63 14.88
C ALA A 188 -3.47 -4.02 16.01
N LYS A 189 -2.64 -5.03 15.80
CA LYS A 189 -1.57 -5.40 16.74
C LYS A 189 -0.38 -4.44 16.67
N VAL A 190 0.07 -4.04 15.47
CA VAL A 190 1.26 -3.17 15.35
C VAL A 190 1.03 -1.80 15.97
N VAL A 191 -0.17 -1.25 15.88
CA VAL A 191 -0.48 0.09 16.41
C VAL A 191 -0.54 0.17 17.94
N GLN A 192 -0.44 -0.95 18.66
CA GLN A 192 -0.48 -0.99 20.13
C GLN A 192 0.86 -0.64 20.79
N SER A 193 1.92 -0.50 20.02
CA SER A 193 3.25 -0.16 20.52
C SER A 193 3.92 0.87 19.63
N PHE A 194 4.90 1.59 20.17
CA PHE A 194 5.71 2.50 19.36
C PHE A 194 6.56 1.74 18.33
N GLY A 195 6.59 2.30 17.11
CA GLY A 195 7.36 1.80 15.99
C GLY A 195 6.56 0.95 15.01
N PRO A 196 7.06 0.81 13.77
CA PRO A 196 6.29 0.28 12.64
C PRO A 196 6.28 -1.25 12.56
N ARG A 197 6.75 -1.97 13.56
CA ARG A 197 6.93 -3.43 13.52
C ARG A 197 6.39 -4.09 14.77
N LEU A 198 5.88 -5.32 14.61
CA LEU A 198 5.57 -6.16 15.75
C LEU A 198 6.84 -6.47 16.56
N LEU A 199 6.75 -6.32 17.86
CA LEU A 199 7.83 -6.73 18.77
C LEU A 199 7.90 -8.25 18.75
N LYS A 200 9.13 -8.79 18.71
CA LYS A 200 9.34 -10.23 18.96
C LYS A 200 9.08 -10.48 20.44
N GLU A 201 8.16 -11.38 20.75
CA GLU A 201 7.98 -11.94 22.10
C GLU A 201 9.16 -12.84 22.47
#